data_c2f912f15d732f6fb4cb81c65a614ecc
#
_entry.id   c2f912f15d732f6fb4cb81c65a614ecc
#
_cell.length_a   1.000
_cell.length_b   1.000
_cell.length_c   1.000
_cell.angle_alpha   90.00
_cell.angle_beta   90.00
_cell.angle_gamma   90.00
#
_symmetry.space_group_name_H-M   'P 1'
#
loop_
_entity.id
_entity.type
_entity.pdbx_description
1 polymer ?
#
loop_
_entity_poly.entity_id
_entity_poly.type
_entity_poly.pdbx_seq_one_letter_code
_entity_poly.pdbx_strand_id
1 'polypeptide(L)'
;FPTQIIKAKMLPSKNSDTFSIYVDLKDGSSTYQTKEVTQCIVKNLQKEQNIINISTFIKEGQPLDFAALVKQSALKDKESQAEIIVNIKKQKERTITSYNLISQLRTKIQTNCSLYEANIKFIELPAGPPVLASIVTEIYGGNNFESRKDFALKIATILKNQTTLVDIDVLADKNFIMYELELDNSKAIISLVDLEQLKNTLFLAFEGMNIAVVNDKNAQSQIPIFLRLNDSRILKNSSKEELKIKLQNLKIVNNQGNMINISEFVKIKEIIKEPIITSKNLNLLINVIAETSKDSQIYPLLNARNEMLNTLNN
;
A
#
# COMPACT_ATOMS: atom_id res chain seq x y z
N PHE A 1 27.86 -17.97 -21.93
CA PHE A 1 28.02 -17.17 -20.71
C PHE A 1 28.27 -18.00 -19.43
N PRO A 2 28.91 -19.16 -19.48
CA PRO A 2 29.08 -20.03 -18.30
C PRO A 2 29.99 -19.39 -17.22
N THR A 3 30.88 -18.50 -17.60
CA THR A 3 31.84 -17.87 -16.67
C THR A 3 31.28 -16.68 -15.89
N GLN A 4 30.09 -16.17 -16.27
CA GLN A 4 29.47 -14.95 -15.68
C GLN A 4 30.37 -13.69 -15.62
N ILE A 5 31.48 -13.70 -16.33
CA ILE A 5 32.42 -12.56 -16.40
C ILE A 5 31.73 -11.35 -17.06
N ILE A 6 30.93 -11.61 -18.11
CA ILE A 6 30.09 -10.60 -18.74
C ILE A 6 28.66 -10.78 -18.23
N LYS A 7 28.17 -9.80 -17.49
CA LYS A 7 26.81 -9.83 -16.92
C LYS A 7 25.78 -9.41 -17.97
N ALA A 8 24.86 -10.31 -18.30
CA ALA A 8 23.73 -10.01 -19.17
C ALA A 8 22.63 -9.29 -18.37
N LYS A 9 22.21 -8.12 -18.83
CA LYS A 9 21.14 -7.32 -18.23
C LYS A 9 20.16 -6.86 -19.31
N MET A 10 18.86 -7.06 -19.10
CA MET A 10 17.85 -6.63 -20.08
C MET A 10 17.69 -5.11 -20.11
N LEU A 11 17.65 -4.48 -18.96
CA LEU A 11 17.54 -3.03 -18.82
C LEU A 11 18.72 -2.52 -18.00
N PRO A 12 19.49 -1.53 -18.50
CA PRO A 12 20.56 -0.94 -17.73
C PRO A 12 20.01 -0.16 -16.53
N SER A 13 20.77 -0.09 -15.46
CA SER A 13 20.46 0.79 -14.33
C SER A 13 20.60 2.23 -14.76
N LYS A 14 19.63 3.07 -14.44
CA LYS A 14 19.66 4.51 -14.66
C LYS A 14 20.21 5.18 -13.40
N ASN A 15 21.21 6.05 -13.56
CA ASN A 15 21.65 6.93 -12.48
C ASN A 15 20.67 8.11 -12.39
N SER A 16 19.50 7.88 -11.81
CA SER A 16 18.40 8.85 -11.71
C SER A 16 18.61 9.84 -10.57
N ASP A 17 18.00 11.01 -10.67
CA ASP A 17 17.98 12.01 -9.60
C ASP A 17 16.72 11.89 -8.72
N THR A 18 15.89 10.87 -8.97
CA THR A 18 14.67 10.57 -8.22
C THR A 18 14.47 9.07 -8.11
N PHE A 19 13.95 8.62 -6.97
CA PHE A 19 13.47 7.26 -6.75
C PHE A 19 12.26 7.28 -5.81
N SER A 20 11.48 6.19 -5.82
CA SER A 20 10.33 6.02 -4.92
C SER A 20 10.59 4.93 -3.88
N ILE A 21 9.96 5.04 -2.73
CA ILE A 21 9.87 3.98 -1.73
C ILE A 21 8.40 3.64 -1.54
N TYR A 22 8.03 2.38 -1.77
CA TYR A 22 6.70 1.88 -1.48
C TYR A 22 6.67 1.28 -0.09
N VAL A 23 5.63 1.61 0.64
CA VAL A 23 5.38 1.12 2.00
C VAL A 23 4.04 0.43 1.98
N ASP A 24 4.04 -0.87 2.15
CA ASP A 24 2.83 -1.68 2.20
C ASP A 24 2.80 -2.43 3.54
N LEU A 25 1.80 -2.14 4.37
CA LEU A 25 1.52 -2.85 5.61
C LEU A 25 0.53 -4.00 5.34
N LYS A 26 0.23 -4.79 6.35
CA LYS A 26 -0.83 -5.79 6.25
C LYS A 26 -2.16 -5.10 5.91
N ASP A 27 -2.95 -5.74 5.07
CA ASP A 27 -4.31 -5.27 4.78
C ASP A 27 -5.11 -5.13 6.09
N GLY A 28 -5.89 -4.04 6.20
CA GLY A 28 -6.58 -3.68 7.43
C GLY A 28 -5.75 -2.83 8.42
N SER A 29 -4.48 -2.55 8.14
CA SER A 29 -3.70 -1.60 8.92
C SER A 29 -4.24 -0.18 8.75
N SER A 30 -4.20 0.60 9.84
CA SER A 30 -4.71 1.97 9.84
C SER A 30 -3.73 2.96 9.22
N THR A 31 -4.26 4.09 8.74
CA THR A 31 -3.46 5.24 8.28
C THR A 31 -2.44 5.71 9.32
N TYR A 32 -2.77 5.57 10.62
CA TYR A 32 -1.86 5.93 11.71
C TYR A 32 -0.60 5.05 11.70
N GLN A 33 -0.76 3.72 11.59
CA GLN A 33 0.36 2.78 11.54
C GLN A 33 1.23 3.02 10.31
N THR A 34 0.60 3.24 9.14
CA THR A 34 1.29 3.58 7.90
C THR A 34 2.09 4.88 8.03
N LYS A 35 1.51 5.88 8.71
CA LYS A 35 2.19 7.15 9.00
C LYS A 35 3.41 6.97 9.92
N GLU A 36 3.33 6.13 10.95
CA GLU A 36 4.46 5.87 11.85
C GLU A 36 5.65 5.25 11.09
N VAL A 37 5.39 4.25 10.22
CA VAL A 37 6.44 3.65 9.36
C VAL A 37 7.02 4.71 8.42
N THR A 38 6.14 5.47 7.75
CA THR A 38 6.56 6.54 6.81
C THR A 38 7.42 7.59 7.51
N GLN A 39 7.06 8.01 8.71
CA GLN A 39 7.85 8.96 9.50
C GLN A 39 9.21 8.38 9.92
N CYS A 40 9.28 7.09 10.27
CA CYS A 40 10.56 6.42 10.53
C CYS A 40 11.47 6.49 9.30
N ILE A 41 10.94 6.18 8.12
CA ILE A 41 11.68 6.22 6.86
C ILE A 41 12.18 7.65 6.58
N VAL A 42 11.30 8.64 6.66
CA VAL A 42 11.64 10.05 6.42
C VAL A 42 12.74 10.53 7.35
N LYS A 43 12.67 10.22 8.65
CA LYS A 43 13.72 10.57 9.64
C LYS A 43 15.08 9.95 9.30
N ASN A 44 15.12 8.76 8.71
CA ASN A 44 16.36 8.14 8.26
C ASN A 44 16.88 8.78 6.96
N LEU A 45 15.99 9.11 6.02
CA LEU A 45 16.33 9.77 4.77
C LEU A 45 16.88 11.18 4.98
N GLN A 46 16.30 11.95 5.91
CA GLN A 46 16.75 13.32 6.23
C GLN A 46 18.19 13.42 6.73
N LYS A 47 18.79 12.30 7.19
CA LYS A 47 20.19 12.24 7.61
C LYS A 47 21.16 12.10 6.45
N GLU A 48 20.65 11.88 5.23
CA GLU A 48 21.48 11.65 4.04
C GLU A 48 21.71 12.96 3.27
N GLN A 49 22.98 13.33 3.13
CA GLN A 49 23.40 14.61 2.53
C GLN A 49 23.07 14.75 1.03
N ASN A 50 22.87 13.64 0.34
CA ASN A 50 22.54 13.61 -1.08
C ASN A 50 21.05 13.82 -1.35
N ILE A 51 20.19 13.84 -0.33
CA ILE A 51 18.74 14.04 -0.48
C ILE A 51 18.43 15.54 -0.44
N ILE A 52 17.65 16.01 -1.42
CA ILE A 52 17.20 17.41 -1.54
C ILE A 52 15.84 17.60 -0.90
N ASN A 53 14.88 16.79 -1.30
CA ASN A 53 13.53 16.83 -0.75
C ASN A 53 12.85 15.45 -0.75
N ILE A 54 11.80 15.34 0.05
CA ILE A 54 11.02 14.12 0.24
C ILE A 54 9.54 14.51 0.21
N SER A 55 8.76 13.86 -0.64
CA SER A 55 7.31 13.97 -0.68
C SER A 55 6.70 12.65 -0.25
N THR A 56 5.70 12.69 0.63
CA THR A 56 5.04 11.49 1.19
C THR A 56 3.56 11.51 0.87
N PHE A 57 3.07 10.40 0.34
CA PHE A 57 1.68 10.15 0.01
C PHE A 57 1.21 8.94 0.84
N ILE A 58 0.20 9.11 1.68
CA ILE A 58 -0.34 8.06 2.57
C ILE A 58 -1.79 7.83 2.20
N LYS A 59 -2.20 6.57 2.00
CA LYS A 59 -3.50 6.18 1.45
C LYS A 59 -3.66 6.57 -0.03
N GLU A 60 -2.60 6.99 -0.66
CA GLU A 60 -2.58 7.37 -2.07
C GLU A 60 -1.17 7.19 -2.65
N GLY A 61 -1.07 7.13 -3.96
CA GLY A 61 0.20 7.15 -4.69
C GLY A 61 0.61 8.57 -5.08
N GLN A 62 1.75 8.67 -5.74
CA GLN A 62 2.19 9.93 -6.34
C GLN A 62 1.19 10.44 -7.39
N PRO A 63 1.21 11.74 -7.72
CA PRO A 63 0.44 12.27 -8.84
C PRO A 63 0.68 11.46 -10.12
N LEU A 64 -0.41 11.24 -10.88
CA LEU A 64 -0.42 10.35 -12.02
C LEU A 64 0.64 10.74 -13.05
N ASP A 65 1.57 9.85 -13.30
CA ASP A 65 2.47 9.85 -14.44
C ASP A 65 2.50 8.46 -15.09
N PHE A 66 3.21 8.34 -16.22
CA PHE A 66 3.27 7.08 -16.94
C PHE A 66 3.96 5.97 -16.14
N ALA A 67 4.97 6.29 -15.34
CA ALA A 67 5.65 5.32 -14.49
C ALA A 67 4.75 4.84 -13.34
N ALA A 68 4.04 5.74 -12.69
CA ALA A 68 3.08 5.43 -11.63
C ALA A 68 1.93 4.54 -12.14
N LEU A 69 1.46 4.80 -13.37
CA LEU A 69 0.43 3.98 -13.99
C LEU A 69 0.91 2.54 -14.25
N VAL A 70 2.07 2.37 -14.88
CA VAL A 70 2.62 1.04 -15.20
C VAL A 70 3.00 0.25 -13.94
N LYS A 71 3.56 0.92 -12.93
CA LYS A 71 3.91 0.32 -11.64
C LYS A 71 2.71 0.20 -10.69
N GLN A 72 1.53 0.62 -11.12
CA GLN A 72 0.28 0.59 -10.36
C GLN A 72 0.30 1.41 -9.05
N SER A 73 1.29 2.27 -8.85
CA SER A 73 1.34 3.10 -7.64
C SER A 73 0.27 4.19 -7.63
N ALA A 74 -0.15 4.67 -8.81
CA ALA A 74 -1.26 5.61 -8.94
C ALA A 74 -2.62 5.04 -8.52
N LEU A 75 -2.73 3.71 -8.39
CA LEU A 75 -3.94 3.01 -7.95
C LEU A 75 -3.96 2.72 -6.45
N LYS A 76 -2.97 3.20 -5.70
CA LYS A 76 -2.94 3.06 -4.24
C LYS A 76 -4.06 3.88 -3.61
N ASP A 77 -4.93 3.22 -2.85
CA ASP A 77 -6.09 3.82 -2.18
C ASP A 77 -6.33 3.25 -0.77
N LYS A 78 -5.50 2.27 -0.36
CA LYS A 78 -5.65 1.59 0.92
C LYS A 78 -4.94 2.36 2.04
N GLU A 79 -5.53 2.37 3.23
CA GLU A 79 -4.92 2.97 4.44
C GLU A 79 -3.58 2.32 4.83
N SER A 80 -3.40 1.05 4.46
CA SER A 80 -2.17 0.28 4.67
C SER A 80 -1.04 0.62 3.71
N GLN A 81 -1.25 1.54 2.76
CA GLN A 81 -0.31 1.84 1.68
C GLN A 81 0.19 3.28 1.73
N ALA A 82 1.47 3.45 1.40
CA ALA A 82 2.05 4.77 1.17
C ALA A 82 3.10 4.73 0.06
N GLU A 83 3.40 5.91 -0.48
CA GLU A 83 4.51 6.14 -1.40
C GLU A 83 5.32 7.35 -0.93
N ILE A 84 6.64 7.21 -1.00
CA ILE A 84 7.58 8.29 -0.68
C ILE A 84 8.42 8.55 -1.91
N ILE A 85 8.35 9.76 -2.44
CA ILE A 85 9.23 10.21 -3.53
C ILE A 85 10.43 10.91 -2.93
N VAL A 86 11.61 10.50 -3.34
CA VAL A 86 12.88 11.05 -2.88
C VAL A 86 13.63 11.66 -4.05
N ASN A 87 13.86 12.96 -3.98
CA ASN A 87 14.70 13.66 -4.93
C ASN A 87 16.09 13.85 -4.32
N ILE A 88 17.11 13.42 -5.08
CA ILE A 88 18.50 13.50 -4.70
C ILE A 88 19.25 14.50 -5.57
N LYS A 89 20.43 14.93 -5.11
CA LYS A 89 21.32 15.83 -5.87
C LYS A 89 21.55 15.30 -7.28
N LYS A 90 21.70 16.18 -8.22
CA LYS A 90 21.95 15.81 -9.62
C LYS A 90 23.24 14.99 -9.74
N GLN A 91 23.29 14.13 -10.76
CA GLN A 91 24.44 13.24 -10.99
C GLN A 91 25.80 13.96 -10.93
N LYS A 92 25.87 15.19 -11.43
CA LYS A 92 27.13 15.99 -11.42
C LYS A 92 27.52 16.55 -10.05
N GLU A 93 26.58 16.57 -9.09
CA GLU A 93 26.75 17.16 -7.76
C GLU A 93 26.99 16.10 -6.68
N ARG A 94 27.01 14.83 -7.04
CA ARG A 94 27.21 13.70 -6.13
C ARG A 94 28.31 12.77 -6.62
N THR A 95 29.05 12.21 -5.68
CA THR A 95 30.11 11.23 -5.96
C THR A 95 29.59 9.79 -6.02
N ILE A 96 28.43 9.53 -5.44
CA ILE A 96 27.77 8.21 -5.39
C ILE A 96 26.68 8.11 -6.46
N THR A 97 26.56 6.97 -7.11
CA THR A 97 25.47 6.72 -8.06
C THR A 97 24.15 6.46 -7.30
N SER A 98 22.98 6.75 -7.92
CA SER A 98 21.67 6.54 -7.28
C SER A 98 21.48 5.11 -6.81
N TYR A 99 21.79 4.12 -7.63
CA TYR A 99 21.63 2.71 -7.30
C TYR A 99 22.55 2.25 -6.14
N ASN A 100 23.73 2.84 -5.98
CA ASN A 100 24.62 2.57 -4.83
C ASN A 100 24.05 3.20 -3.56
N LEU A 101 23.59 4.44 -3.64
CA LEU A 101 22.93 5.13 -2.53
C LEU A 101 21.67 4.38 -2.08
N ILE A 102 20.82 3.97 -3.02
CA ILE A 102 19.61 3.20 -2.73
C ILE A 102 19.96 1.87 -2.06
N SER A 103 21.00 1.17 -2.54
CA SER A 103 21.43 -0.10 -1.92
C SER A 103 21.86 0.06 -0.45
N GLN A 104 22.55 1.16 -0.12
CA GLN A 104 22.93 1.48 1.27
C GLN A 104 21.72 1.86 2.12
N LEU A 105 20.84 2.70 1.59
CA LEU A 105 19.62 3.13 2.28
C LEU A 105 18.65 1.97 2.49
N ARG A 106 18.50 1.07 1.52
CA ARG A 106 17.62 -0.10 1.61
C ARG A 106 17.91 -0.91 2.87
N THR A 107 19.13 -1.39 3.04
CA THR A 107 19.51 -2.21 4.19
C THR A 107 19.24 -1.48 5.50
N LYS A 108 19.67 -0.22 5.59
CA LYS A 108 19.50 0.60 6.79
C LYS A 108 18.03 0.84 7.15
N ILE A 109 17.22 1.21 6.17
CA ILE A 109 15.82 1.57 6.38
C ILE A 109 14.98 0.33 6.65
N GLN A 110 15.15 -0.75 5.89
CA GLN A 110 14.43 -2.00 6.11
C GLN A 110 14.72 -2.59 7.51
N THR A 111 15.95 -2.46 8.01
CA THR A 111 16.28 -2.91 9.37
C THR A 111 15.69 -2.00 10.45
N ASN A 112 15.75 -0.68 10.27
CA ASN A 112 15.38 0.27 11.32
C ASN A 112 13.87 0.56 11.36
N CYS A 113 13.15 0.40 10.25
CA CYS A 113 11.78 0.81 10.10
C CYS A 113 10.81 -0.35 9.81
N SER A 114 11.16 -1.59 10.19
CA SER A 114 10.32 -2.78 10.03
C SER A 114 9.14 -2.85 11.01
N LEU A 115 8.62 -1.71 11.43
CA LEU A 115 7.44 -1.62 12.29
C LEU A 115 6.22 -2.23 11.59
N TYR A 116 5.36 -2.90 12.34
CA TYR A 116 4.10 -3.51 11.86
C TYR A 116 4.30 -4.50 10.70
N GLU A 117 5.47 -5.14 10.61
CA GLU A 117 5.84 -6.03 9.50
C GLU A 117 5.71 -5.37 8.11
N ALA A 118 5.96 -4.06 8.05
CA ALA A 118 5.85 -3.29 6.82
C ALA A 118 6.79 -3.81 5.73
N ASN A 119 6.26 -4.02 4.53
CA ASN A 119 7.02 -4.33 3.33
C ASN A 119 7.50 -3.02 2.70
N ILE A 120 8.80 -2.73 2.81
CA ILE A 120 9.42 -1.50 2.32
C ILE A 120 10.22 -1.82 1.07
N LYS A 121 9.79 -1.30 -0.09
CA LYS A 121 10.36 -1.56 -1.41
C LYS A 121 10.96 -0.29 -2.00
N PHE A 122 12.17 -0.39 -2.54
CA PHE A 122 12.87 0.72 -3.19
C PHE A 122 12.74 0.60 -4.71
N ILE A 123 12.06 1.54 -5.31
CA ILE A 123 11.69 1.53 -6.72
C ILE A 123 12.59 2.49 -7.49
N GLU A 124 13.42 1.92 -8.36
CA GLU A 124 14.26 2.67 -9.29
C GLU A 124 13.58 2.77 -10.66
N LEU A 125 13.71 3.91 -11.32
CA LEU A 125 13.26 4.05 -12.70
C LEU A 125 14.29 3.39 -13.63
N PRO A 126 13.86 2.48 -14.53
CA PRO A 126 14.76 1.89 -15.51
C PRO A 126 15.21 2.94 -16.55
N ALA A 127 16.30 2.64 -17.26
CA ALA A 127 16.77 3.50 -18.37
C ALA A 127 15.92 3.32 -19.65
N GLY A 128 14.90 2.51 -19.61
CA GLY A 128 13.95 2.25 -20.70
C GLY A 128 12.51 2.57 -20.30
N PRO A 129 11.53 2.08 -21.04
CA PRO A 129 10.12 2.20 -20.66
C PRO A 129 9.88 1.64 -19.25
N PRO A 130 8.99 2.24 -18.44
CA PRO A 130 8.66 1.70 -17.15
C PRO A 130 8.04 0.31 -17.30
N VAL A 131 8.40 -0.57 -16.36
CA VAL A 131 7.90 -1.94 -16.23
C VAL A 131 7.38 -2.13 -14.82
N LEU A 132 6.48 -3.10 -14.61
CA LEU A 132 5.90 -3.37 -13.29
C LEU A 132 7.01 -3.66 -12.27
N ALA A 133 7.94 -4.56 -12.61
CA ALA A 133 9.16 -4.85 -11.84
C ALA A 133 10.25 -5.40 -12.78
N SER A 134 11.47 -5.52 -12.29
CA SER A 134 12.59 -6.11 -13.06
C SER A 134 12.36 -7.58 -13.42
N ILE A 135 11.66 -8.30 -12.54
CA ILE A 135 11.21 -9.68 -12.75
C ILE A 135 9.74 -9.73 -12.39
N VAL A 136 8.93 -10.29 -13.30
CA VAL A 136 7.51 -10.55 -13.10
C VAL A 136 7.25 -12.01 -13.44
N THR A 137 6.86 -12.80 -12.43
CA THR A 137 6.45 -14.18 -12.60
C THR A 137 4.94 -14.26 -12.50
N GLU A 138 4.28 -14.56 -13.61
CA GLU A 138 2.83 -14.67 -13.71
C GLU A 138 2.42 -16.12 -13.41
N ILE A 139 1.59 -16.33 -12.40
CA ILE A 139 1.12 -17.64 -11.95
C ILE A 139 -0.34 -17.80 -12.33
N TYR A 140 -0.60 -18.72 -13.21
CA TYR A 140 -1.90 -19.08 -13.74
C TYR A 140 -2.34 -20.45 -13.22
N GLY A 141 -3.62 -20.79 -13.40
CA GLY A 141 -4.18 -22.08 -13.03
C GLY A 141 -4.53 -22.19 -11.54
N GLY A 142 -4.54 -23.42 -11.03
CA GLY A 142 -5.04 -23.72 -9.69
C GLY A 142 -6.58 -23.73 -9.62
N ASN A 143 -7.13 -24.50 -8.66
CA ASN A 143 -8.57 -24.69 -8.54
C ASN A 143 -9.29 -23.45 -7.95
N ASN A 144 -8.57 -22.63 -7.15
CA ASN A 144 -9.11 -21.45 -6.50
C ASN A 144 -8.01 -20.41 -6.24
N PHE A 145 -8.38 -19.26 -5.68
CA PHE A 145 -7.45 -18.17 -5.36
C PHE A 145 -6.40 -18.61 -4.34
N GLU A 146 -6.76 -19.33 -3.29
CA GLU A 146 -5.85 -19.73 -2.22
C GLU A 146 -4.77 -20.69 -2.72
N SER A 147 -5.13 -21.71 -3.52
CA SER A 147 -4.14 -22.63 -4.10
C SER A 147 -3.13 -21.93 -5.01
N ARG A 148 -3.60 -20.92 -5.76
CA ARG A 148 -2.73 -20.08 -6.61
C ARG A 148 -1.82 -19.19 -5.77
N LYS A 149 -2.33 -18.66 -4.68
CA LYS A 149 -1.57 -17.84 -3.72
C LYS A 149 -0.50 -18.64 -2.98
N ASP A 150 -0.84 -19.85 -2.52
CA ASP A 150 0.13 -20.75 -1.88
C ASP A 150 1.28 -21.11 -2.82
N PHE A 151 0.96 -21.36 -4.08
CA PHE A 151 1.98 -21.58 -5.09
C PHE A 151 2.83 -20.33 -5.33
N ALA A 152 2.22 -19.15 -5.40
CA ALA A 152 2.92 -17.87 -5.52
C ALA A 152 3.88 -17.61 -4.34
N LEU A 153 3.49 -17.97 -3.13
CA LEU A 153 4.34 -17.87 -1.93
C LEU A 153 5.54 -18.84 -2.00
N LYS A 154 5.35 -20.06 -2.54
CA LYS A 154 6.47 -20.98 -2.78
C LYS A 154 7.47 -20.39 -3.78
N ILE A 155 6.98 -19.84 -4.90
CA ILE A 155 7.84 -19.18 -5.90
C ILE A 155 8.55 -17.96 -5.29
N ALA A 156 7.86 -17.14 -4.51
CA ALA A 156 8.48 -16.01 -3.81
C ALA A 156 9.61 -16.47 -2.87
N THR A 157 9.45 -17.59 -2.20
CA THR A 157 10.49 -18.18 -1.33
C THR A 157 11.70 -18.63 -2.13
N ILE A 158 11.51 -19.28 -3.28
CA ILE A 158 12.60 -19.66 -4.18
C ILE A 158 13.38 -18.43 -4.68
N LEU A 159 12.64 -17.35 -5.04
CA LEU A 159 13.28 -16.11 -5.46
C LEU A 159 14.04 -15.42 -4.33
N LYS A 160 13.53 -15.47 -3.08
CA LYS A 160 14.22 -14.92 -1.88
C LYS A 160 15.56 -15.59 -1.60
N ASN A 161 15.73 -16.85 -1.98
CA ASN A 161 16.99 -17.57 -1.85
C ASN A 161 18.07 -17.07 -2.84
N GLN A 162 17.69 -16.26 -3.84
CA GLN A 162 18.63 -15.70 -4.81
C GLN A 162 19.23 -14.39 -4.27
N THR A 163 20.53 -14.38 -4.01
CA THR A 163 21.25 -13.26 -3.33
C THR A 163 21.20 -11.93 -4.07
N THR A 164 20.94 -11.93 -5.38
CA THR A 164 20.92 -10.74 -6.23
C THR A 164 19.52 -10.15 -6.43
N LEU A 165 18.49 -10.83 -5.92
CA LEU A 165 17.11 -10.34 -5.95
C LEU A 165 16.77 -9.64 -4.63
N VAL A 166 16.03 -8.55 -4.76
CA VAL A 166 15.56 -7.72 -3.65
C VAL A 166 14.09 -7.36 -3.86
N ASP A 167 13.44 -6.88 -2.79
CA ASP A 167 12.07 -6.37 -2.84
C ASP A 167 11.08 -7.37 -3.48
N ILE A 168 11.25 -8.68 -3.14
CA ILE A 168 10.36 -9.73 -3.63
C ILE A 168 9.00 -9.60 -2.95
N ASP A 169 7.96 -9.58 -3.77
CA ASP A 169 6.59 -9.42 -3.30
C ASP A 169 5.60 -10.28 -4.10
N VAL A 170 4.52 -10.69 -3.45
CA VAL A 170 3.40 -11.39 -4.06
C VAL A 170 2.23 -10.43 -4.14
N LEU A 171 1.83 -10.07 -5.36
CA LEU A 171 0.71 -9.17 -5.59
C LEU A 171 -0.62 -9.92 -5.41
N ALA A 172 -0.93 -10.23 -4.17
CA ALA A 172 -2.17 -10.87 -3.75
C ALA A 172 -2.59 -10.30 -2.40
N ASP A 173 -3.82 -9.85 -2.33
CA ASP A 173 -4.39 -9.37 -1.07
C ASP A 173 -4.42 -10.49 -0.04
N LYS A 174 -4.31 -10.12 1.23
CA LYS A 174 -4.54 -11.00 2.36
C LYS A 174 -5.96 -10.79 2.87
N ASN A 175 -6.60 -11.88 3.26
CA ASN A 175 -7.89 -11.78 3.94
C ASN A 175 -7.71 -11.04 5.26
N PHE A 176 -8.60 -10.11 5.55
CA PHE A 176 -8.64 -9.42 6.83
C PHE A 176 -10.09 -9.25 7.30
N ILE A 177 -10.25 -9.10 8.63
CA ILE A 177 -11.56 -8.88 9.23
C ILE A 177 -11.94 -7.42 9.02
N MET A 178 -13.10 -7.20 8.40
CA MET A 178 -13.74 -5.88 8.24
C MET A 178 -15.01 -5.85 9.10
N TYR A 179 -15.25 -4.73 9.75
CA TYR A 179 -16.50 -4.49 10.50
C TYR A 179 -17.49 -3.78 9.61
N GLU A 180 -18.57 -4.46 9.30
CA GLU A 180 -19.70 -3.88 8.57
C GLU A 180 -20.74 -3.36 9.57
N LEU A 181 -21.20 -2.13 9.35
CA LEU A 181 -22.25 -1.51 10.14
C LEU A 181 -23.58 -1.72 9.44
N GLU A 182 -24.35 -2.70 9.94
CA GLU A 182 -25.69 -3.00 9.42
C GLU A 182 -26.74 -2.14 10.11
N LEU A 183 -27.49 -1.36 9.33
CA LEU A 183 -28.54 -0.48 9.84
C LEU A 183 -29.86 -1.24 9.97
N ASP A 184 -30.49 -1.15 11.14
CA ASP A 184 -31.86 -1.61 11.36
C ASP A 184 -32.84 -0.49 10.94
N ASN A 185 -33.19 -0.50 9.63
CA ASN A 185 -34.08 0.50 9.05
C ASN A 185 -35.45 0.52 9.72
N SER A 186 -35.97 -0.63 10.15
CA SER A 186 -37.28 -0.73 10.79
C SER A 186 -37.30 -0.01 12.15
N LYS A 187 -36.26 -0.20 12.96
CA LYS A 187 -36.13 0.51 14.24
C LYS A 187 -35.95 2.00 14.04
N ALA A 188 -35.16 2.43 13.06
CA ALA A 188 -34.93 3.83 12.77
C ALA A 188 -36.26 4.54 12.39
N ILE A 189 -37.06 3.91 11.53
CA ILE A 189 -38.37 4.43 11.12
C ILE A 189 -39.34 4.54 12.30
N ILE A 190 -39.45 3.49 13.13
CA ILE A 190 -40.34 3.49 14.30
C ILE A 190 -39.91 4.58 15.30
N SER A 191 -38.63 4.84 15.44
CA SER A 191 -38.07 5.87 16.32
C SER A 191 -38.10 7.27 15.72
N LEU A 192 -38.67 7.42 14.51
CA LEU A 192 -38.77 8.67 13.75
C LEU A 192 -37.41 9.31 13.48
N VAL A 193 -36.39 8.48 13.24
CA VAL A 193 -35.04 8.91 12.85
C VAL A 193 -34.93 8.93 11.33
N ASP A 194 -34.40 10.03 10.80
CA ASP A 194 -34.09 10.14 9.38
C ASP A 194 -32.89 9.27 9.03
N LEU A 195 -33.08 8.33 8.11
CA LEU A 195 -32.05 7.40 7.66
C LEU A 195 -30.89 8.10 6.94
N GLU A 196 -31.14 9.18 6.23
CA GLU A 196 -30.10 9.94 5.55
C GLU A 196 -29.22 10.67 6.57
N GLN A 197 -29.85 11.31 7.55
CA GLN A 197 -29.14 11.94 8.66
C GLN A 197 -28.32 10.92 9.44
N LEU A 198 -28.85 9.72 9.69
CA LEU A 198 -28.13 8.63 10.36
C LEU A 198 -26.87 8.19 9.57
N LYS A 199 -26.99 7.99 8.27
CA LYS A 199 -25.86 7.65 7.39
C LYS A 199 -24.81 8.77 7.40
N ASN A 200 -25.24 10.02 7.22
CA ASN A 200 -24.33 11.18 7.22
C ASN A 200 -23.59 11.34 8.54
N THR A 201 -24.27 11.08 9.67
CA THR A 201 -23.65 11.12 11.01
C THR A 201 -22.58 10.03 11.16
N LEU A 202 -22.87 8.80 10.69
CA LEU A 202 -21.90 7.72 10.69
C LEU A 202 -20.70 8.03 9.79
N PHE A 203 -20.96 8.53 8.57
CA PHE A 203 -19.92 8.89 7.63
C PHE A 203 -18.99 9.96 8.20
N LEU A 204 -19.58 11.01 8.78
CA LEU A 204 -18.83 12.08 9.47
C LEU A 204 -17.99 11.55 10.64
N ALA A 205 -18.55 10.62 11.42
CA ALA A 205 -17.89 10.07 12.60
C ALA A 205 -16.71 9.15 12.28
N PHE A 206 -16.77 8.41 11.17
CA PHE A 206 -15.76 7.39 10.83
C PHE A 206 -14.82 7.83 9.72
N GLU A 207 -15.31 8.41 8.65
CA GLU A 207 -14.49 8.84 7.51
C GLU A 207 -14.19 10.33 7.50
N GLY A 208 -15.17 11.13 7.89
CA GLY A 208 -15.18 12.57 7.68
C GLY A 208 -15.73 12.95 6.31
N MET A 209 -16.04 14.20 6.10
CA MET A 209 -16.59 14.70 4.83
C MET A 209 -16.17 16.13 4.55
N ASN A 210 -16.08 16.47 3.28
CA ASN A 210 -15.93 17.85 2.83
C ASN A 210 -17.29 18.55 2.95
N ILE A 211 -17.40 19.51 3.86
CA ILE A 211 -18.66 20.21 4.14
C ILE A 211 -18.80 21.52 3.37
N ALA A 212 -17.70 22.13 2.98
CA ALA A 212 -17.64 23.37 2.22
C ALA A 212 -16.28 23.55 1.57
N VAL A 213 -16.14 24.61 0.78
CA VAL A 213 -14.88 25.04 0.18
C VAL A 213 -14.62 26.51 0.48
N VAL A 214 -13.37 26.85 0.67
CA VAL A 214 -12.90 28.23 0.80
C VAL A 214 -12.27 28.63 -0.52
N ASN A 215 -12.71 29.77 -1.08
CA ASN A 215 -12.11 30.38 -2.23
C ASN A 215 -11.09 31.42 -1.76
N ASP A 216 -9.81 31.06 -1.79
CA ASP A 216 -8.71 32.00 -1.53
C ASP A 216 -8.17 32.52 -2.86
N LYS A 217 -8.01 33.84 -2.96
CA LYS A 217 -7.50 34.50 -4.19
C LYS A 217 -6.06 34.09 -4.55
N ASN A 218 -5.31 33.61 -3.55
CA ASN A 218 -3.90 33.20 -3.72
C ASN A 218 -3.75 31.68 -3.94
N ALA A 219 -4.81 30.90 -3.81
CA ALA A 219 -4.78 29.46 -4.02
C ALA A 219 -5.06 29.11 -5.48
N GLN A 220 -4.30 28.16 -6.04
CA GLN A 220 -4.51 27.68 -7.41
C GLN A 220 -5.79 26.86 -7.56
N SER A 221 -6.29 26.29 -6.45
CA SER A 221 -7.50 25.47 -6.39
C SER A 221 -8.30 25.79 -5.15
N GLN A 222 -9.57 25.40 -5.13
CA GLN A 222 -10.44 25.53 -3.96
C GLN A 222 -9.89 24.73 -2.78
N ILE A 223 -9.90 25.33 -1.58
CA ILE A 223 -9.46 24.69 -0.35
C ILE A 223 -10.67 24.03 0.31
N PRO A 224 -10.76 22.69 0.39
CA PRO A 224 -11.87 22.02 1.04
C PRO A 224 -11.82 22.20 2.56
N ILE A 225 -12.98 22.44 3.19
CA ILE A 225 -13.17 22.33 4.62
C ILE A 225 -13.57 20.90 4.93
N PHE A 226 -12.62 20.14 5.47
CA PHE A 226 -12.83 18.76 5.85
C PHE A 226 -13.21 18.65 7.32
N LEU A 227 -14.41 18.14 7.61
CA LEU A 227 -14.88 17.90 8.96
C LEU A 227 -14.77 16.40 9.30
N ARG A 228 -14.15 16.09 10.43
CA ARG A 228 -13.99 14.75 10.96
C ARG A 228 -14.00 14.73 12.48
N LEU A 229 -14.54 13.68 13.08
CA LEU A 229 -14.43 13.48 14.51
C LEU A 229 -12.97 13.17 14.89
N ASN A 230 -12.42 13.95 15.82
CA ASN A 230 -11.07 13.73 16.34
C ASN A 230 -11.10 12.67 17.45
N ASP A 231 -10.93 11.41 17.07
CA ASP A 231 -10.82 10.31 18.03
C ASP A 231 -9.50 9.59 17.85
N SER A 232 -8.51 9.97 18.66
CA SER A 232 -7.16 9.42 18.61
C SER A 232 -7.08 7.94 18.96
N ARG A 233 -8.09 7.39 19.64
CA ARG A 233 -8.12 5.98 20.06
C ARG A 233 -8.46 5.03 18.93
N ILE A 234 -9.38 5.42 18.06
CA ILE A 234 -9.78 4.60 16.90
C ILE A 234 -8.69 4.52 15.82
N LEU A 235 -7.81 5.54 15.77
CA LEU A 235 -6.72 5.58 14.80
C LEU A 235 -5.60 4.59 15.09
N LYS A 236 -5.51 4.03 16.31
CA LYS A 236 -4.41 3.14 16.71
C LYS A 236 -4.71 1.65 16.53
N ASN A 237 -5.84 1.20 17.05
CA ASN A 237 -6.26 -0.20 16.98
C ASN A 237 -7.79 -0.23 16.92
N SER A 238 -8.36 -0.51 15.77
CA SER A 238 -9.82 -0.63 15.63
C SER A 238 -10.26 -2.00 16.11
N SER A 239 -10.49 -2.17 17.42
CA SER A 239 -11.15 -3.37 17.94
C SER A 239 -12.67 -3.22 17.85
N LYS A 240 -13.39 -4.35 17.86
CA LYS A 240 -14.86 -4.37 17.88
C LYS A 240 -15.42 -3.65 19.11
N GLU A 241 -14.74 -3.78 20.24
CA GLU A 241 -15.11 -3.15 21.51
C GLU A 241 -14.99 -1.62 21.43
N GLU A 242 -13.92 -1.12 20.87
CA GLU A 242 -13.72 0.34 20.64
C GLU A 242 -14.78 0.89 19.69
N LEU A 243 -15.08 0.15 18.61
CA LEU A 243 -16.13 0.52 17.66
C LEU A 243 -17.50 0.58 18.36
N LYS A 244 -17.82 -0.41 19.23
CA LYS A 244 -19.05 -0.45 20.00
C LYS A 244 -19.15 0.75 20.95
N ILE A 245 -18.08 1.08 21.67
CA ILE A 245 -18.03 2.23 22.58
C ILE A 245 -18.26 3.55 21.79
N LYS A 246 -17.67 3.67 20.60
CA LYS A 246 -17.86 4.86 19.76
C LYS A 246 -19.33 4.99 19.34
N LEU A 247 -19.95 3.93 18.88
CA LEU A 247 -21.37 3.94 18.48
C LEU A 247 -22.30 4.26 19.66
N GLN A 248 -21.97 3.84 20.88
CA GLN A 248 -22.74 4.17 22.09
C GLN A 248 -22.64 5.65 22.47
N ASN A 249 -21.52 6.30 22.16
CA ASN A 249 -21.32 7.73 22.44
C ASN A 249 -21.90 8.64 21.36
N LEU A 250 -22.18 8.13 20.17
CA LEU A 250 -22.80 8.89 19.09
C LEU A 250 -24.32 8.94 19.28
N LYS A 251 -24.88 10.15 19.15
CA LYS A 251 -26.31 10.40 19.30
C LYS A 251 -26.86 11.11 18.06
N ILE A 252 -28.11 10.83 17.76
CA ILE A 252 -28.86 11.48 16.69
C ILE A 252 -30.16 12.05 17.24
N VAL A 253 -30.61 13.17 16.72
CA VAL A 253 -31.89 13.77 17.10
C VAL A 253 -32.97 13.24 16.15
N ASN A 254 -34.08 12.72 16.70
CA ASN A 254 -35.23 12.30 15.93
C ASN A 254 -36.14 13.48 15.56
N ASN A 255 -37.16 13.25 14.74
CA ASN A 255 -38.11 14.29 14.31
C ASN A 255 -38.95 14.90 15.44
N GLN A 256 -38.89 14.33 16.65
CA GLN A 256 -39.56 14.87 17.86
C GLN A 256 -38.62 15.65 18.74
N GLY A 257 -37.34 15.81 18.35
CA GLY A 257 -36.32 16.51 19.14
C GLY A 257 -35.65 15.65 20.22
N ASN A 258 -35.93 14.36 20.30
CA ASN A 258 -35.32 13.47 21.29
C ASN A 258 -33.96 12.95 20.79
N MET A 259 -32.98 12.91 21.70
CA MET A 259 -31.66 12.34 21.43
C MET A 259 -31.67 10.83 21.64
N ILE A 260 -31.29 10.06 20.61
CA ILE A 260 -31.24 8.61 20.63
C ILE A 260 -29.81 8.15 20.29
N ASN A 261 -29.33 7.10 20.95
CA ASN A 261 -28.01 6.54 20.70
C ASN A 261 -28.01 5.80 19.36
N ILE A 262 -26.99 6.05 18.53
CA ILE A 262 -26.86 5.39 17.21
C ILE A 262 -26.70 3.86 17.38
N SER A 263 -26.10 3.40 18.47
CA SER A 263 -25.97 1.98 18.79
C SER A 263 -27.30 1.19 18.86
N GLU A 264 -28.45 1.89 18.97
CA GLU A 264 -29.76 1.24 18.97
C GLU A 264 -30.19 0.79 17.57
N PHE A 265 -29.66 1.44 16.53
CA PHE A 265 -30.01 1.22 15.12
C PHE A 265 -28.91 0.48 14.34
N VAL A 266 -27.71 0.26 14.93
CA VAL A 266 -26.55 -0.25 14.21
C VAL A 266 -26.07 -1.53 14.86
N LYS A 267 -25.94 -2.59 14.05
CA LYS A 267 -25.31 -3.85 14.43
C LYS A 267 -23.92 -3.93 13.80
N ILE A 268 -22.94 -4.38 14.57
CA ILE A 268 -21.58 -4.61 14.08
C ILE A 268 -21.47 -6.06 13.63
N LYS A 269 -21.25 -6.28 12.34
CA LYS A 269 -21.05 -7.59 11.74
C LYS A 269 -19.58 -7.74 11.34
N GLU A 270 -18.96 -8.82 11.74
CA GLU A 270 -17.62 -9.19 11.30
C GLU A 270 -17.73 -9.94 9.96
N ILE A 271 -17.06 -9.45 8.96
CA ILE A 271 -16.96 -10.10 7.66
C ILE A 271 -15.49 -10.25 7.27
N ILE A 272 -15.20 -11.30 6.54
CA ILE A 272 -13.88 -11.48 5.93
C ILE A 272 -13.92 -10.76 4.58
N LYS A 273 -13.08 -9.76 4.42
CA LYS A 273 -12.93 -9.06 3.14
C LYS A 273 -12.32 -10.02 2.13
N GLU A 274 -13.03 -10.25 1.04
CA GLU A 274 -12.51 -11.04 -0.08
C GLU A 274 -11.37 -10.32 -0.78
N PRO A 275 -10.36 -11.08 -1.27
CA PRO A 275 -9.21 -10.50 -1.96
C PRO A 275 -9.61 -9.97 -3.34
N ILE A 276 -8.87 -8.98 -3.83
CA ILE A 276 -8.99 -8.52 -5.21
C ILE A 276 -8.46 -9.60 -6.15
N ILE A 277 -9.27 -9.97 -7.13
CA ILE A 277 -8.93 -10.97 -8.13
C ILE A 277 -8.39 -10.28 -9.37
N THR A 278 -7.15 -10.60 -9.73
CA THR A 278 -6.49 -10.07 -10.92
C THR A 278 -6.62 -11.04 -12.09
N SER A 279 -6.85 -10.53 -13.29
CA SER A 279 -6.89 -11.33 -14.51
C SER A 279 -6.09 -10.67 -15.64
N LYS A 280 -5.57 -11.48 -16.54
CA LYS A 280 -4.91 -11.06 -17.78
C LYS A 280 -5.35 -12.01 -18.91
N ASN A 281 -5.82 -11.45 -20.02
CA ASN A 281 -6.34 -12.20 -21.14
C ASN A 281 -7.42 -13.24 -20.72
N LEU A 282 -8.34 -12.84 -19.85
CA LEU A 282 -9.42 -13.68 -19.28
C LEU A 282 -8.93 -14.83 -18.38
N ASN A 283 -7.65 -14.93 -18.08
CA ASN A 283 -7.10 -15.93 -17.16
C ASN A 283 -6.79 -15.26 -15.81
N LEU A 284 -7.25 -15.88 -14.73
CA LEU A 284 -6.95 -15.45 -13.38
C LEU A 284 -5.48 -15.68 -13.07
N LEU A 285 -4.82 -14.69 -12.49
CA LEU A 285 -3.39 -14.80 -12.16
C LEU A 285 -3.04 -14.14 -10.82
N ILE A 286 -1.89 -14.51 -10.31
CA ILE A 286 -1.18 -13.81 -9.25
C ILE A 286 0.23 -13.51 -9.74
N ASN A 287 0.69 -12.28 -9.57
CA ASN A 287 2.06 -11.88 -9.91
C ASN A 287 2.97 -12.02 -8.70
N VAL A 288 4.13 -12.65 -8.90
CA VAL A 288 5.27 -12.55 -8.00
C VAL A 288 6.29 -11.63 -8.65
N ILE A 289 6.61 -10.55 -7.99
CA ILE A 289 7.53 -9.53 -8.51
C ILE A 289 8.83 -9.52 -7.72
N ALA A 290 9.91 -9.11 -8.36
CA ALA A 290 11.20 -8.90 -7.72
C ALA A 290 11.99 -7.79 -8.43
N GLU A 291 12.79 -7.07 -7.68
CA GLU A 291 13.77 -6.15 -8.22
C GLU A 291 15.18 -6.75 -8.18
N THR A 292 16.07 -6.26 -9.03
CA THR A 292 17.47 -6.70 -9.05
C THR A 292 18.34 -5.67 -8.35
N SER A 293 19.25 -6.10 -7.47
CA SER A 293 20.13 -5.18 -6.76
C SER A 293 21.11 -4.48 -7.71
N LYS A 294 22.07 -5.06 -8.29
CA LYS A 294 23.03 -4.43 -9.22
C LYS A 294 23.32 -5.30 -10.43
N ASP A 295 23.00 -6.55 -10.32
CA ASP A 295 23.43 -7.59 -11.22
C ASP A 295 22.36 -7.92 -12.27
N SER A 296 22.59 -9.00 -12.97
CA SER A 296 21.74 -9.49 -14.03
C SER A 296 20.39 -9.99 -13.50
N GLN A 297 19.31 -9.75 -14.25
CA GLN A 297 18.01 -10.39 -14.03
C GLN A 297 18.02 -11.86 -14.48
N ILE A 298 18.87 -12.22 -15.41
CA ILE A 298 18.85 -13.52 -16.10
C ILE A 298 19.39 -14.63 -15.21
N TYR A 299 20.53 -14.43 -14.57
CA TYR A 299 21.18 -15.48 -13.78
C TYR A 299 20.37 -15.94 -12.57
N PRO A 300 19.75 -15.07 -11.76
CA PRO A 300 18.89 -15.51 -10.67
C PRO A 300 17.71 -16.36 -11.16
N LEU A 301 17.12 -16.02 -12.30
CA LEU A 301 16.02 -16.79 -12.89
C LEU A 301 16.50 -18.16 -13.39
N LEU A 302 17.67 -18.23 -14.04
CA LEU A 302 18.25 -19.50 -14.48
C LEU A 302 18.60 -20.41 -13.29
N ASN A 303 19.14 -19.83 -12.21
CA ASN A 303 19.45 -20.58 -10.99
C ASN A 303 18.17 -21.11 -10.32
N ALA A 304 17.12 -20.30 -10.24
CA ALA A 304 15.84 -20.67 -9.63
C ALA A 304 15.02 -21.64 -10.53
N ARG A 305 15.29 -21.69 -11.83
CA ARG A 305 14.47 -22.42 -12.82
C ARG A 305 14.23 -23.89 -12.44
N ASN A 306 15.28 -24.61 -12.09
CA ASN A 306 15.17 -26.04 -11.79
C ASN A 306 14.33 -26.27 -10.53
N GLU A 307 14.51 -25.44 -9.51
CA GLU A 307 13.74 -25.48 -8.28
C GLU A 307 12.26 -25.12 -8.52
N MET A 308 11.99 -24.14 -9.37
CA MET A 308 10.63 -23.79 -9.81
C MET A 308 9.95 -24.93 -10.57
N LEU A 309 10.67 -25.59 -11.50
CA LEU A 309 10.14 -26.72 -12.25
C LEU A 309 9.82 -27.91 -11.34
N ASN A 310 10.68 -28.22 -10.38
CA ASN A 310 10.41 -29.26 -9.39
C ASN A 310 9.18 -28.94 -8.54
N THR A 311 8.96 -27.67 -8.21
CA THR A 311 7.77 -27.24 -7.45
C THR A 311 6.48 -27.33 -8.24
N LEU A 312 6.56 -27.23 -9.59
CA LEU A 312 5.41 -27.43 -10.47
C LEU A 312 5.01 -28.91 -10.64
N ASN A 313 5.99 -29.80 -10.55
CA ASN A 313 5.78 -31.25 -10.78
C ASN A 313 5.33 -32.00 -9.52
N ASN A 314 5.32 -31.33 -8.37
CA ASN A 314 4.83 -31.83 -7.08
C ASN A 314 3.53 -31.14 -6.66
#